data_244ed14abbbad79ae8e18942d6a99c5c
#
_entry.id   244ed14abbbad79ae8e18942d6a99c5c
#
_cell.length_a   1.000
_cell.length_b   1.000
_cell.length_c   1.000
_cell.angle_alpha   90.00
_cell.angle_beta   90.00
_cell.angle_gamma   90.00
#
_symmetry.space_group_name_H-M   'P 1'
#
loop_
_entity.id
_entity.type
_entity.pdbx_description
1 polymer ?
#
loop_
_entity_poly.entity_id
_entity_poly.type
_entity_poly.pdbx_seq_one_letter_code
_entity_poly.pdbx_strand_id
1 'polypeptide(L)'
;MLPSFRVSFLFLCLVLVSGEASSKPPATPAGIPSASPVIVIGFVGGFVRHDDRVHTEVQLVKRLREEYASSAFVESFENHRGKDAYQAVLRLLDTNSDGKLSPEEKQNARIIIFGHSWGASETVELARQLEKDGIPVVLTIQVDSVSKMGENDAVIPANVAQAANFYQLDGMLHGQPQIRAANPARTRILGNFRSDYKTKPLSCGQYPWWDRMFMKPHIQIECDPAVWNQVESLIRSNLSLEARLPQGSEIEPVASPFK
;
A
#
# COMPACT_ATOMS: atom_id res chain seq x y z
N MET A 1 -21.64 90.21 16.97
CA MET A 1 -20.75 89.52 16.04
C MET A 1 -19.36 89.50 16.62
N LEU A 2 -18.96 88.40 17.24
CA LEU A 2 -17.62 88.28 17.87
C LEU A 2 -16.94 87.07 17.23
N PRO A 3 -15.69 87.10 16.78
CA PRO A 3 -14.99 86.02 16.21
C PRO A 3 -14.35 85.12 17.29
N SER A 4 -14.54 83.80 17.17
CA SER A 4 -13.94 82.82 18.06
C SER A 4 -12.47 82.56 17.70
N PHE A 5 -11.63 82.72 18.69
CA PHE A 5 -10.21 82.35 18.68
C PHE A 5 -10.09 80.83 18.81
N ARG A 6 -9.41 80.19 17.86
CA ARG A 6 -8.96 78.79 17.97
C ARG A 6 -7.51 78.78 18.41
N VAL A 7 -7.31 78.23 19.60
CA VAL A 7 -5.96 77.94 20.12
C VAL A 7 -5.57 76.52 19.65
N SER A 8 -4.52 76.44 18.82
CA SER A 8 -3.94 75.17 18.42
C SER A 8 -2.85 74.80 19.43
N PHE A 9 -3.09 73.69 20.14
CA PHE A 9 -2.07 73.01 20.93
C PHE A 9 -1.24 72.06 20.06
N LEU A 10 0.04 72.37 19.90
CA LEU A 10 0.99 71.49 19.24
C LEU A 10 1.48 70.47 20.28
N PHE A 11 1.06 69.22 20.15
CA PHE A 11 1.63 68.12 20.95
C PHE A 11 2.87 67.58 20.24
N LEU A 12 4.02 67.78 20.81
CA LEU A 12 5.29 67.20 20.37
C LEU A 12 5.38 65.77 20.93
N CYS A 13 5.06 64.75 20.12
CA CYS A 13 5.26 63.35 20.49
C CYS A 13 6.73 62.96 20.28
N LEU A 14 7.44 62.79 21.38
CA LEU A 14 8.77 62.16 21.41
C LEU A 14 8.60 60.64 21.18
N VAL A 15 8.95 60.14 20.02
CA VAL A 15 8.98 58.70 19.75
C VAL A 15 10.30 58.15 20.22
N LEU A 16 10.29 57.46 21.38
CA LEU A 16 11.38 56.60 21.81
C LEU A 16 11.37 55.33 20.99
N VAL A 17 12.27 55.15 20.04
CA VAL A 17 12.53 53.91 19.34
C VAL A 17 13.28 52.97 20.27
N SER A 18 12.54 52.10 20.95
CA SER A 18 13.13 50.96 21.65
C SER A 18 13.45 49.87 20.60
N GLY A 19 14.73 49.67 20.34
CA GLY A 19 15.22 48.58 19.51
C GLY A 19 14.97 47.24 20.21
N GLU A 20 13.89 46.52 19.83
CA GLU A 20 13.70 45.13 20.21
C GLU A 20 14.67 44.28 19.38
N ALA A 21 15.65 43.70 20.03
CA ALA A 21 16.49 42.66 19.48
C ALA A 21 15.57 41.43 19.21
N SER A 22 15.21 41.22 17.96
CA SER A 22 14.47 40.01 17.49
C SER A 22 15.35 38.79 17.73
N SER A 23 15.18 38.15 18.88
CA SER A 23 15.75 36.82 19.13
C SER A 23 14.96 35.81 18.27
N LYS A 24 15.62 35.32 17.20
CA LYS A 24 15.14 34.22 16.41
C LYS A 24 14.77 33.06 17.37
N PRO A 25 13.53 32.52 17.32
CA PRO A 25 13.18 31.39 18.17
C PRO A 25 14.13 30.23 17.90
N PRO A 26 14.52 29.44 18.92
CA PRO A 26 15.36 28.28 18.70
C PRO A 26 14.66 27.36 17.69
N ALA A 27 15.45 26.90 16.72
CA ALA A 27 14.96 25.92 15.74
C ALA A 27 14.37 24.73 16.51
N THR A 28 13.10 24.43 16.28
CA THR A 28 12.47 23.21 16.79
C THR A 28 13.36 22.04 16.36
N PRO A 29 13.77 21.13 17.26
CA PRO A 29 14.55 19.97 16.84
C PRO A 29 13.74 19.26 15.74
N ALA A 30 14.43 18.95 14.63
CA ALA A 30 13.85 18.21 13.54
C ALA A 30 13.16 16.97 14.14
N GLY A 31 11.84 16.91 14.02
CA GLY A 31 11.06 15.81 14.54
C GLY A 31 11.63 14.51 13.97
N ILE A 32 11.73 13.47 14.80
CA ILE A 32 12.06 12.11 14.37
C ILE A 32 11.18 11.86 13.16
N PRO A 33 11.72 11.52 11.99
CA PRO A 33 10.90 11.27 10.80
C PRO A 33 9.87 10.20 11.19
N SER A 34 8.58 10.52 11.07
CA SER A 34 7.51 9.56 11.26
C SER A 34 7.77 8.43 10.26
N ALA A 35 7.98 7.20 10.77
CA ALA A 35 8.20 6.07 9.90
C ALA A 35 7.07 6.00 8.88
N SER A 36 7.40 5.86 7.60
CA SER A 36 6.40 5.75 6.55
C SER A 36 5.42 4.62 6.88
N PRO A 37 4.11 4.86 6.79
CA PRO A 37 3.13 3.84 7.15
C PRO A 37 3.27 2.64 6.20
N VAL A 38 3.03 1.44 6.73
CA VAL A 38 2.86 0.28 5.87
C VAL A 38 1.54 0.42 5.10
N ILE A 39 1.58 0.19 3.80
CA ILE A 39 0.43 0.35 2.91
C ILE A 39 0.03 -1.03 2.39
N VAL A 40 -1.21 -1.44 2.64
CA VAL A 40 -1.79 -2.69 2.11
C VAL A 40 -2.94 -2.34 1.19
N ILE A 41 -2.80 -2.70 -0.08
CA ILE A 41 -3.82 -2.47 -1.11
C ILE A 41 -4.40 -3.82 -1.54
N GLY A 42 -5.72 -3.98 -1.42
CA GLY A 42 -6.47 -5.09 -1.98
C GLY A 42 -7.22 -4.67 -3.24
N PHE A 43 -7.21 -5.50 -4.30
CA PHE A 43 -8.03 -5.29 -5.48
C PHE A 43 -9.08 -6.38 -5.61
N VAL A 44 -10.34 -5.98 -5.77
CA VAL A 44 -11.46 -6.90 -6.03
C VAL A 44 -11.55 -7.26 -7.52
N GLY A 45 -12.07 -8.46 -7.80
CA GLY A 45 -12.24 -8.97 -9.15
C GLY A 45 -13.45 -8.40 -9.89
N GLY A 46 -13.56 -8.70 -11.19
CA GLY A 46 -14.75 -8.46 -11.99
C GLY A 46 -15.36 -7.07 -11.82
N PHE A 47 -16.68 -7.03 -11.67
CA PHE A 47 -17.48 -5.83 -11.40
C PHE A 47 -17.87 -5.71 -9.91
N VAL A 48 -17.11 -6.35 -9.03
CA VAL A 48 -17.31 -6.35 -7.58
C VAL A 48 -16.98 -4.95 -7.03
N ARG A 49 -17.80 -4.50 -6.08
CA ARG A 49 -17.56 -3.26 -5.35
C ARG A 49 -16.54 -3.49 -4.24
N HIS A 50 -15.68 -2.51 -4.00
CA HIS A 50 -14.64 -2.57 -2.97
C HIS A 50 -15.17 -2.76 -1.53
N ASP A 51 -16.46 -2.55 -1.29
CA ASP A 51 -17.13 -2.68 0.01
C ASP A 51 -18.06 -3.92 0.11
N ASP A 52 -18.14 -4.75 -0.94
CA ASP A 52 -18.99 -5.94 -0.95
C ASP A 52 -18.40 -7.08 -0.10
N ARG A 53 -18.96 -7.24 1.09
CA ARG A 53 -18.50 -8.20 2.11
C ARG A 53 -18.80 -9.68 1.78
N VAL A 54 -19.42 -9.99 0.67
CA VAL A 54 -19.52 -11.36 0.18
C VAL A 54 -18.14 -11.87 -0.24
N HIS A 55 -17.30 -10.99 -0.76
CA HIS A 55 -15.99 -11.29 -1.31
C HIS A 55 -14.89 -11.38 -0.25
N THR A 56 -14.05 -12.41 -0.35
CA THR A 56 -13.08 -12.75 0.69
C THR A 56 -11.97 -11.72 0.82
N GLU A 57 -11.54 -11.11 -0.29
CA GLU A 57 -10.55 -10.02 -0.27
C GLU A 57 -11.05 -8.80 0.50
N VAL A 58 -12.35 -8.45 0.39
CA VAL A 58 -12.96 -7.35 1.13
C VAL A 58 -13.02 -7.67 2.63
N GLN A 59 -13.37 -8.93 2.97
CA GLN A 59 -13.36 -9.39 4.35
C GLN A 59 -11.95 -9.34 4.96
N LEU A 60 -10.94 -9.74 4.20
CA LEU A 60 -9.53 -9.69 4.63
C LEU A 60 -9.08 -8.24 4.87
N VAL A 61 -9.35 -7.33 3.93
CA VAL A 61 -9.05 -5.91 4.10
C VAL A 61 -9.69 -5.36 5.37
N LYS A 62 -10.95 -5.70 5.64
CA LYS A 62 -11.64 -5.25 6.86
C LYS A 62 -10.92 -5.74 8.12
N ARG A 63 -10.60 -7.04 8.21
CA ARG A 63 -9.90 -7.59 9.39
C ARG A 63 -8.53 -6.94 9.60
N LEU A 64 -7.73 -6.81 8.54
CA LEU A 64 -6.42 -6.17 8.62
C LEU A 64 -6.52 -4.70 9.01
N ARG A 65 -7.50 -3.96 8.48
CA ARG A 65 -7.73 -2.54 8.83
C ARG A 65 -8.06 -2.39 10.31
N GLU A 66 -8.92 -3.24 10.85
CA GLU A 66 -9.28 -3.22 12.27
C GLU A 66 -8.08 -3.55 13.18
N GLU A 67 -7.29 -4.54 12.81
CA GLU A 67 -6.17 -5.00 13.61
C GLU A 67 -4.95 -4.06 13.55
N TYR A 68 -4.65 -3.51 12.38
CA TYR A 68 -3.47 -2.66 12.15
C TYR A 68 -3.80 -1.16 12.03
N ALA A 69 -4.94 -0.72 12.58
CA ALA A 69 -5.46 0.66 12.45
C ALA A 69 -4.46 1.77 12.83
N SER A 70 -3.51 1.49 13.75
CA SER A 70 -2.51 2.45 14.22
C SER A 70 -1.17 2.38 13.48
N SER A 71 -0.94 1.33 12.68
CA SER A 71 0.40 1.05 12.10
C SER A 71 0.40 0.83 10.58
N ALA A 72 -0.75 0.62 9.97
CA ALA A 72 -0.85 0.41 8.55
C ALA A 72 -2.08 1.09 7.95
N PHE A 73 -1.93 1.57 6.72
CA PHE A 73 -3.07 1.92 5.87
C PHE A 73 -3.50 0.67 5.11
N VAL A 74 -4.77 0.28 5.25
CA VAL A 74 -5.32 -0.92 4.59
C VAL A 74 -6.60 -0.56 3.86
N GLU A 75 -6.63 -0.71 2.52
CA GLU A 75 -7.78 -0.33 1.69
C GLU A 75 -8.02 -1.31 0.55
N SER A 76 -9.29 -1.44 0.14
CA SER A 76 -9.71 -2.17 -1.07
C SER A 76 -10.15 -1.23 -2.17
N PHE A 77 -9.81 -1.59 -3.41
CA PHE A 77 -10.18 -0.85 -4.62
C PHE A 77 -10.78 -1.81 -5.66
N GLU A 78 -11.67 -1.28 -6.49
CA GLU A 78 -12.10 -1.99 -7.70
C GLU A 78 -10.92 -2.08 -8.69
N ASN A 79 -10.85 -3.18 -9.43
CA ASN A 79 -9.77 -3.44 -10.39
C ASN A 79 -9.62 -2.39 -11.50
N HIS A 80 -10.61 -1.55 -11.75
CA HIS A 80 -10.57 -0.45 -12.70
C HIS A 80 -10.15 0.89 -12.07
N ARG A 81 -9.95 0.94 -10.74
CA ARG A 81 -9.55 2.12 -9.98
C ARG A 81 -8.07 2.10 -9.56
N GLY A 82 -7.23 1.45 -10.33
CA GLY A 82 -5.78 1.41 -10.06
C GLY A 82 -5.12 2.78 -9.96
N LYS A 83 -5.62 3.77 -10.73
CA LYS A 83 -5.15 5.15 -10.61
C LYS A 83 -5.44 5.78 -9.25
N ASP A 84 -6.60 5.46 -8.66
CA ASP A 84 -6.97 5.99 -7.34
C ASP A 84 -6.11 5.34 -6.25
N ALA A 85 -5.85 4.03 -6.36
CA ALA A 85 -4.94 3.31 -5.49
C ALA A 85 -3.51 3.89 -5.58
N TYR A 86 -3.01 4.13 -6.79
CA TYR A 86 -1.72 4.77 -7.02
C TYR A 86 -1.64 6.17 -6.38
N GLN A 87 -2.65 7.01 -6.58
CA GLN A 87 -2.70 8.34 -5.96
C GLN A 87 -2.79 8.27 -4.43
N ALA A 88 -3.48 7.27 -3.88
CA ALA A 88 -3.51 7.02 -2.45
C ALA A 88 -2.11 6.68 -1.91
N VAL A 89 -1.38 5.80 -2.60
CA VAL A 89 0.00 5.46 -2.25
C VAL A 89 0.89 6.69 -2.26
N LEU A 90 0.86 7.51 -3.32
CA LEU A 90 1.70 8.71 -3.40
C LEU A 90 1.41 9.68 -2.24
N ARG A 91 0.13 9.93 -1.92
CA ARG A 91 -0.24 10.81 -0.79
C ARG A 91 0.23 10.29 0.56
N LEU A 92 0.25 8.97 0.75
CA LEU A 92 0.69 8.35 2.01
C LEU A 92 2.20 8.37 2.17
N LEU A 93 2.94 8.34 1.06
CA LEU A 93 4.40 8.41 1.06
C LEU A 93 4.91 9.85 1.20
N ASP A 94 4.16 10.84 0.76
CA ASP A 94 4.48 12.28 0.91
C ASP A 94 4.26 12.71 2.37
N THR A 95 5.25 12.38 3.21
CA THR A 95 5.17 12.57 4.67
C THR A 95 5.28 14.03 5.09
N ASN A 96 5.91 14.87 4.26
CA ASN A 96 6.07 16.31 4.50
C ASN A 96 4.98 17.15 3.81
N SER A 97 4.12 16.52 2.99
CA SER A 97 2.99 17.14 2.27
C SER A 97 3.44 18.27 1.32
N ASP A 98 4.62 18.15 0.70
CA ASP A 98 5.14 19.14 -0.25
C ASP A 98 4.70 18.86 -1.70
N GLY A 99 3.97 17.78 -1.94
CA GLY A 99 3.47 17.34 -3.23
C GLY A 99 4.50 16.66 -4.12
N LYS A 100 5.66 16.27 -3.57
CA LYS A 100 6.74 15.56 -4.26
C LYS A 100 7.27 14.44 -3.36
N LEU A 101 7.72 13.36 -3.97
CA LEU A 101 8.36 12.28 -3.23
C LEU A 101 9.88 12.43 -3.30
N SER A 102 10.50 12.65 -2.16
CA SER A 102 11.95 12.59 -2.00
C SER A 102 12.49 11.17 -2.21
N PRO A 103 13.78 10.99 -2.49
CA PRO A 103 14.39 9.66 -2.56
C PRO A 103 14.19 8.84 -1.28
N GLU A 104 14.24 9.47 -0.12
CA GLU A 104 14.06 8.86 1.20
C GLU A 104 12.64 8.35 1.38
N GLU A 105 11.63 9.14 1.03
CA GLU A 105 10.21 8.74 1.10
C GLU A 105 9.92 7.56 0.17
N LYS A 106 10.51 7.53 -1.02
CA LYS A 106 10.39 6.39 -1.93
C LYS A 106 11.08 5.14 -1.38
N GLN A 107 12.31 5.25 -0.88
CA GLN A 107 13.07 4.10 -0.34
C GLN A 107 12.45 3.51 0.91
N ASN A 108 11.79 4.32 1.71
CA ASN A 108 11.07 3.92 2.91
C ASN A 108 9.66 3.36 2.62
N ALA A 109 9.24 3.30 1.36
CA ALA A 109 7.94 2.77 0.98
C ALA A 109 7.82 1.28 1.32
N ARG A 110 6.70 0.90 1.94
CA ARG A 110 6.40 -0.45 2.44
C ARG A 110 5.02 -0.87 1.97
N ILE A 111 4.96 -1.33 0.74
CA ILE A 111 3.72 -1.55 0.03
C ILE A 111 3.51 -3.05 -0.17
N ILE A 112 2.33 -3.53 0.22
CA ILE A 112 1.84 -4.88 -0.05
C ILE A 112 0.61 -4.75 -0.93
N ILE A 113 0.55 -5.50 -2.02
CA ILE A 113 -0.56 -5.45 -2.96
C ILE A 113 -1.07 -6.87 -3.19
N PHE A 114 -2.37 -7.09 -3.12
CA PHE A 114 -2.97 -8.39 -3.40
C PHE A 114 -4.30 -8.22 -4.12
N GLY A 115 -4.78 -9.28 -4.77
CA GLY A 115 -6.06 -9.24 -5.44
C GLY A 115 -6.51 -10.60 -5.97
N HIS A 116 -7.77 -10.67 -6.41
CA HIS A 116 -8.39 -11.81 -7.04
C HIS A 116 -8.82 -11.49 -8.47
N SER A 117 -8.70 -12.45 -9.38
CA SER A 117 -9.19 -12.34 -10.77
C SER A 117 -8.59 -11.12 -11.52
N TRP A 118 -9.40 -10.22 -12.09
CA TRP A 118 -8.94 -8.94 -12.66
C TRP A 118 -8.25 -8.03 -11.64
N GLY A 119 -8.61 -8.16 -10.37
CA GLY A 119 -7.91 -7.46 -9.28
C GLY A 119 -6.49 -7.98 -9.08
N ALA A 120 -6.26 -9.27 -9.30
CA ALA A 120 -4.92 -9.85 -9.23
C ALA A 120 -4.03 -9.37 -10.40
N SER A 121 -4.58 -9.16 -11.61
CA SER A 121 -3.88 -8.51 -12.72
C SER A 121 -3.54 -7.05 -12.39
N GLU A 122 -4.49 -6.30 -11.81
CA GLU A 122 -4.27 -4.90 -11.39
C GLU A 122 -3.18 -4.77 -10.31
N THR A 123 -2.98 -5.80 -9.48
CA THR A 123 -1.86 -5.88 -8.53
C THR A 123 -0.50 -5.68 -9.22
N VAL A 124 -0.32 -6.30 -10.38
CA VAL A 124 0.92 -6.21 -11.16
C VAL A 124 1.00 -4.88 -11.90
N GLU A 125 -0.12 -4.36 -12.40
CA GLU A 125 -0.15 -3.06 -13.08
C GLU A 125 0.17 -1.91 -12.12
N LEU A 126 -0.38 -1.92 -10.90
CA LEU A 126 -0.01 -0.94 -9.87
C LEU A 126 1.49 -1.05 -9.52
N ALA A 127 2.03 -2.27 -9.38
CA ALA A 127 3.46 -2.45 -9.12
C ALA A 127 4.33 -1.90 -10.25
N ARG A 128 3.94 -2.09 -11.54
CA ARG A 128 4.62 -1.49 -12.70
C ARG A 128 4.56 0.04 -12.71
N GLN A 129 3.43 0.59 -12.30
CA GLN A 129 3.29 2.04 -12.22
C GLN A 129 4.22 2.61 -11.15
N LEU A 130 4.30 1.97 -9.99
CA LEU A 130 5.23 2.32 -8.91
C LEU A 130 6.70 2.13 -9.32
N GLU A 131 7.01 1.12 -10.16
CA GLU A 131 8.36 0.91 -10.70
C GLU A 131 8.86 2.11 -11.51
N LYS A 132 8.00 2.72 -12.32
CA LYS A 132 8.35 3.91 -13.13
C LYS A 132 8.79 5.09 -12.27
N ASP A 133 8.28 5.19 -11.05
CA ASP A 133 8.65 6.22 -10.08
C ASP A 133 9.79 5.80 -9.15
N GLY A 134 10.31 4.59 -9.31
CA GLY A 134 11.36 4.04 -8.45
C GLY A 134 10.88 3.67 -7.03
N ILE A 135 9.58 3.44 -6.86
CA ILE A 135 8.98 3.08 -5.57
C ILE A 135 8.99 1.56 -5.39
N PRO A 136 9.60 1.01 -4.33
CA PRO A 136 9.64 -0.42 -4.07
C PRO A 136 8.29 -0.95 -3.58
N VAL A 137 8.05 -2.24 -3.86
CA VAL A 137 6.92 -3.03 -3.37
C VAL A 137 7.46 -4.23 -2.62
N VAL A 138 7.02 -4.43 -1.38
CA VAL A 138 7.49 -5.51 -0.51
C VAL A 138 6.95 -6.86 -0.98
N LEU A 139 5.66 -6.92 -1.31
CA LEU A 139 4.98 -8.16 -1.64
C LEU A 139 3.82 -7.92 -2.61
N THR A 140 3.74 -8.75 -3.65
CA THR A 140 2.53 -8.90 -4.46
C THR A 140 1.95 -10.31 -4.31
N ILE A 141 0.62 -10.43 -4.22
CA ILE A 141 -0.08 -11.72 -4.17
C ILE A 141 -1.20 -11.72 -5.21
N GLN A 142 -1.13 -12.68 -6.12
CA GLN A 142 -2.14 -12.92 -7.13
C GLN A 142 -2.96 -14.15 -6.75
N VAL A 143 -4.29 -14.02 -6.74
CA VAL A 143 -5.21 -15.16 -6.56
C VAL A 143 -6.04 -15.29 -7.83
N ASP A 144 -5.85 -16.40 -8.53
CA ASP A 144 -6.50 -16.77 -9.80
C ASP A 144 -6.54 -15.61 -10.80
N SER A 145 -5.36 -15.02 -11.06
CA SER A 145 -5.20 -13.81 -11.86
C SER A 145 -5.65 -14.01 -13.28
N VAL A 146 -6.59 -13.20 -13.73
CA VAL A 146 -7.07 -13.15 -15.12
C VAL A 146 -6.61 -11.85 -15.75
N SER A 147 -5.71 -11.95 -16.74
CA SER A 147 -5.19 -10.77 -17.44
C SER A 147 -6.29 -10.01 -18.17
N LYS A 148 -6.28 -8.69 -18.04
CA LYS A 148 -7.06 -7.83 -18.91
C LYS A 148 -6.38 -7.70 -20.28
N MET A 149 -7.12 -7.26 -21.29
CA MET A 149 -6.59 -7.12 -22.64
C MET A 149 -5.40 -6.15 -22.66
N GLY A 150 -4.25 -6.62 -23.15
CA GLY A 150 -3.03 -5.84 -23.25
C GLY A 150 -2.16 -5.82 -21.99
N GLU A 151 -2.61 -6.43 -20.89
CA GLU A 151 -1.82 -6.59 -19.66
C GLU A 151 -1.04 -7.92 -19.65
N ASN A 152 0.07 -7.95 -18.91
CA ASN A 152 0.88 -9.16 -18.72
C ASN A 152 1.14 -9.34 -17.22
N ASP A 153 0.26 -10.07 -16.56
CA ASP A 153 0.30 -10.39 -15.14
C ASP A 153 1.22 -11.57 -14.78
N ALA A 154 1.81 -12.24 -15.81
CA ALA A 154 2.76 -13.33 -15.60
C ALA A 154 4.17 -12.83 -15.24
N VAL A 155 4.51 -11.57 -15.53
CA VAL A 155 5.84 -11.01 -15.31
C VAL A 155 5.82 -9.97 -14.21
N ILE A 156 6.41 -10.30 -13.07
CA ILE A 156 6.48 -9.44 -11.89
C ILE A 156 7.60 -8.41 -12.08
N PRO A 157 7.33 -7.10 -11.95
CA PRO A 157 8.32 -6.04 -12.15
C PRO A 157 9.43 -6.07 -11.08
N ALA A 158 10.59 -5.49 -11.44
CA ALA A 158 11.82 -5.63 -10.63
C ALA A 158 11.85 -4.78 -9.35
N ASN A 159 10.86 -3.90 -9.15
CA ASN A 159 10.67 -3.18 -7.89
C ASN A 159 9.96 -4.01 -6.81
N VAL A 160 9.44 -5.19 -7.15
CA VAL A 160 8.77 -6.11 -6.22
C VAL A 160 9.80 -7.04 -5.58
N ALA A 161 9.89 -7.03 -4.25
CA ALA A 161 10.83 -7.89 -3.53
C ALA A 161 10.36 -9.35 -3.49
N GLN A 162 9.07 -9.60 -3.25
CA GLN A 162 8.50 -10.94 -3.16
C GLN A 162 7.17 -11.01 -3.92
N ALA A 163 6.89 -12.17 -4.53
CA ALA A 163 5.61 -12.42 -5.18
C ALA A 163 5.12 -13.84 -4.96
N ALA A 164 3.81 -14.02 -4.77
CA ALA A 164 3.14 -15.31 -4.66
C ALA A 164 1.96 -15.38 -5.64
N ASN A 165 1.70 -16.55 -6.16
CA ASN A 165 0.59 -16.81 -7.07
C ASN A 165 -0.18 -18.06 -6.62
N PHE A 166 -1.49 -17.91 -6.46
CA PHE A 166 -2.44 -18.99 -6.19
C PHE A 166 -3.35 -19.14 -7.39
N TYR A 167 -3.52 -20.33 -7.92
CA TYR A 167 -4.28 -20.54 -9.16
C TYR A 167 -4.99 -21.88 -9.20
N GLN A 168 -5.95 -22.01 -10.08
CA GLN A 168 -6.62 -23.27 -10.44
C GLN A 168 -6.68 -23.41 -11.98
N LEU A 169 -6.86 -24.65 -12.47
CA LEU A 169 -6.97 -24.99 -13.90
C LEU A 169 -8.24 -25.80 -14.20
N ASP A 170 -9.22 -25.74 -13.33
CA ASP A 170 -10.34 -26.69 -13.36
C ASP A 170 -11.55 -26.18 -14.15
N GLY A 171 -11.59 -24.88 -14.48
CA GLY A 171 -12.65 -24.24 -15.25
C GLY A 171 -12.19 -23.60 -16.55
N MET A 172 -13.15 -23.10 -17.33
CA MET A 172 -12.87 -22.30 -18.53
C MET A 172 -12.24 -20.96 -18.15
N LEU A 173 -12.70 -20.36 -17.05
CA LEU A 173 -12.09 -19.20 -16.45
C LEU A 173 -11.10 -19.68 -15.38
N HIS A 174 -9.83 -19.46 -15.60
CA HIS A 174 -8.76 -19.83 -14.70
C HIS A 174 -7.66 -18.79 -14.72
N GLY A 175 -6.93 -18.71 -13.62
CA GLY A 175 -5.85 -17.76 -13.44
C GLY A 175 -4.56 -18.14 -14.15
N GLN A 176 -3.63 -17.21 -14.14
CA GLN A 176 -2.28 -17.39 -14.64
C GLN A 176 -1.57 -18.52 -13.85
N PRO A 177 -1.16 -19.62 -14.49
CA PRO A 177 -0.59 -20.76 -13.77
C PRO A 177 0.82 -20.53 -13.27
N GLN A 178 1.55 -19.60 -13.89
CA GLN A 178 2.95 -19.36 -13.55
C GLN A 178 3.29 -17.89 -13.66
N ILE A 179 3.71 -17.31 -12.55
CA ILE A 179 4.38 -16.00 -12.54
C ILE A 179 5.90 -16.17 -12.50
N ARG A 180 6.61 -15.21 -13.05
CA ARG A 180 8.07 -15.16 -13.06
C ARG A 180 8.58 -13.73 -12.81
N ALA A 181 9.74 -13.61 -12.20
CA ALA A 181 10.40 -12.34 -11.99
C ALA A 181 10.93 -11.75 -13.30
N ALA A 182 10.74 -10.46 -13.54
CA ALA A 182 11.43 -9.72 -14.59
C ALA A 182 12.95 -9.69 -14.31
N ASN A 183 13.34 -9.59 -13.02
CA ASN A 183 14.72 -9.69 -12.57
C ASN A 183 14.83 -10.63 -11.36
N PRO A 184 15.27 -11.89 -11.54
CA PRO A 184 15.39 -12.86 -10.44
C PRO A 184 16.38 -12.49 -9.34
N ALA A 185 17.29 -11.57 -9.59
CA ALA A 185 18.23 -11.07 -8.58
C ALA A 185 17.55 -10.08 -7.60
N ARG A 186 16.41 -9.50 -7.99
CA ARG A 186 15.69 -8.50 -7.20
C ARG A 186 14.34 -9.00 -6.67
N THR A 187 13.72 -9.93 -7.38
CA THR A 187 12.37 -10.43 -7.08
C THR A 187 12.40 -11.92 -6.77
N ARG A 188 11.99 -12.29 -5.57
CA ARG A 188 11.82 -13.69 -5.17
C ARG A 188 10.38 -14.15 -5.42
N ILE A 189 10.19 -15.13 -6.27
CA ILE A 189 8.91 -15.84 -6.40
C ILE A 189 8.80 -16.85 -5.26
N LEU A 190 7.83 -16.66 -4.36
CA LEU A 190 7.57 -17.51 -3.20
C LEU A 190 6.95 -18.83 -3.61
N GLY A 191 6.17 -18.84 -4.67
CA GLY A 191 5.58 -20.04 -5.26
C GLY A 191 4.46 -19.73 -6.25
N ASN A 192 4.13 -20.76 -7.04
CA ASN A 192 2.92 -20.85 -7.84
C ASN A 192 2.12 -22.03 -7.27
N PHE A 193 1.12 -21.74 -6.44
CA PHE A 193 0.37 -22.69 -5.64
C PHE A 193 -0.93 -23.10 -6.35
N ARG A 194 -1.01 -24.34 -6.76
CA ARG A 194 -2.20 -24.86 -7.45
C ARG A 194 -3.23 -25.40 -6.47
N SER A 195 -4.49 -25.01 -6.63
CA SER A 195 -5.66 -25.64 -6.03
C SER A 195 -6.36 -26.57 -7.03
N ASP A 196 -6.92 -27.68 -6.55
CA ASP A 196 -7.65 -28.68 -7.35
C ASP A 196 -9.07 -28.83 -6.81
N TYR A 197 -10.03 -28.25 -7.50
CA TYR A 197 -11.44 -28.26 -7.13
C TYR A 197 -12.26 -29.35 -7.85
N LYS A 198 -11.64 -30.11 -8.76
CA LYS A 198 -12.25 -31.33 -9.34
C LYS A 198 -12.26 -32.44 -8.31
N THR A 199 -11.15 -32.61 -7.60
CA THR A 199 -11.04 -33.67 -6.59
C THR A 199 -11.52 -33.23 -5.21
N LYS A 200 -11.43 -31.93 -4.89
CA LYS A 200 -11.83 -31.34 -3.59
C LYS A 200 -12.77 -30.15 -3.81
N PRO A 201 -14.01 -30.39 -4.24
CA PRO A 201 -14.93 -29.31 -4.49
C PRO A 201 -15.34 -28.60 -3.19
N LEU A 202 -15.41 -27.27 -3.24
CA LEU A 202 -15.89 -26.43 -2.15
C LEU A 202 -17.29 -25.88 -2.43
N SER A 203 -18.06 -25.70 -1.36
CA SER A 203 -19.37 -25.03 -1.44
C SER A 203 -19.19 -23.56 -1.07
N CYS A 204 -19.49 -22.67 -2.02
CA CYS A 204 -19.41 -21.22 -1.89
C CYS A 204 -20.83 -20.61 -1.84
N GLY A 205 -21.66 -21.08 -0.90
CA GLY A 205 -23.09 -20.77 -0.83
C GLY A 205 -23.41 -19.28 -0.67
N GLN A 206 -22.46 -18.47 -0.19
CA GLN A 206 -22.59 -17.02 -0.03
C GLN A 206 -22.57 -16.26 -1.37
N TYR A 207 -22.01 -16.85 -2.42
CA TYR A 207 -21.95 -16.22 -3.75
C TYR A 207 -23.25 -16.43 -4.53
N PRO A 208 -23.64 -15.52 -5.44
CA PRO A 208 -24.80 -15.67 -6.30
C PRO A 208 -24.77 -16.99 -7.09
N TRP A 209 -25.93 -17.59 -7.33
CA TRP A 209 -26.01 -18.90 -7.98
C TRP A 209 -25.45 -18.92 -9.42
N TRP A 210 -25.57 -17.80 -10.16
CA TRP A 210 -25.05 -17.67 -11.53
C TRP A 210 -23.52 -17.66 -11.55
N ASP A 211 -22.84 -17.01 -10.60
CA ASP A 211 -21.37 -17.03 -10.48
C ASP A 211 -20.87 -18.45 -10.21
N ARG A 212 -21.56 -19.15 -9.31
CA ARG A 212 -21.29 -20.56 -8.99
C ARG A 212 -21.58 -21.52 -10.15
N MET A 213 -22.46 -21.17 -11.09
CA MET A 213 -22.78 -21.98 -12.23
C MET A 213 -21.77 -21.81 -13.38
N PHE A 214 -21.43 -20.57 -13.72
CA PHE A 214 -20.60 -20.26 -14.88
C PHE A 214 -19.10 -20.14 -14.57
N MET A 215 -18.74 -19.79 -13.33
CA MET A 215 -17.37 -19.55 -12.92
C MET A 215 -16.96 -20.43 -11.72
N LYS A 216 -17.55 -21.60 -11.57
CA LYS A 216 -17.47 -22.42 -10.35
C LYS A 216 -16.06 -22.57 -9.76
N PRO A 217 -15.02 -23.05 -10.48
CA PRO A 217 -13.69 -23.20 -9.90
C PRO A 217 -13.05 -21.85 -9.56
N HIS A 218 -13.33 -20.82 -10.34
CA HIS A 218 -12.86 -19.45 -10.11
C HIS A 218 -13.45 -18.84 -8.82
N ILE A 219 -14.73 -19.12 -8.54
CA ILE A 219 -15.39 -18.76 -7.27
C ILE A 219 -14.91 -19.66 -6.11
N GLN A 220 -14.58 -20.92 -6.39
CA GLN A 220 -14.10 -21.84 -5.35
C GLN A 220 -12.74 -21.39 -4.78
N ILE A 221 -11.82 -20.93 -5.59
CA ILE A 221 -10.54 -20.42 -5.10
C ILE A 221 -10.72 -19.11 -4.32
N GLU A 222 -11.67 -18.27 -4.73
CA GLU A 222 -12.01 -17.04 -4.01
C GLU A 222 -12.62 -17.32 -2.62
N CYS A 223 -13.44 -18.38 -2.49
CA CYS A 223 -14.03 -18.73 -1.22
C CYS A 223 -13.21 -19.75 -0.41
N ASP A 224 -12.04 -20.19 -0.88
CA ASP A 224 -11.23 -21.23 -0.24
C ASP A 224 -10.50 -20.69 1.00
N PRO A 225 -10.89 -21.07 2.22
CA PRO A 225 -10.21 -20.63 3.42
C PRO A 225 -8.73 -21.03 3.48
N ALA A 226 -8.35 -22.16 2.85
CA ALA A 226 -6.96 -22.62 2.85
C ALA A 226 -6.06 -21.70 2.02
N VAL A 227 -6.57 -21.17 0.89
CA VAL A 227 -5.88 -20.17 0.06
C VAL A 227 -5.77 -18.85 0.83
N TRP A 228 -6.89 -18.35 1.33
CA TRP A 228 -6.91 -17.02 1.96
C TRP A 228 -6.20 -16.96 3.31
N ASN A 229 -6.14 -18.06 4.05
CA ASN A 229 -5.29 -18.16 5.25
C ASN A 229 -3.79 -18.05 4.88
N GLN A 230 -3.37 -18.61 3.75
CA GLN A 230 -1.99 -18.45 3.26
C GLN A 230 -1.73 -17.01 2.79
N VAL A 231 -2.65 -16.40 2.04
CA VAL A 231 -2.59 -15.00 1.64
C VAL A 231 -2.45 -14.09 2.88
N GLU A 232 -3.33 -14.26 3.84
CA GLU A 232 -3.31 -13.50 5.10
C GLU A 232 -2.01 -13.71 5.88
N SER A 233 -1.52 -14.95 5.96
CA SER A 233 -0.24 -15.28 6.63
C SER A 233 0.95 -14.58 5.98
N LEU A 234 1.01 -14.53 4.64
CA LEU A 234 2.05 -13.81 3.91
C LEU A 234 2.02 -12.30 4.19
N ILE A 235 0.82 -11.71 4.18
CA ILE A 235 0.64 -10.29 4.51
C ILE A 235 1.09 -10.01 5.94
N ARG A 236 0.60 -10.78 6.93
CA ARG A 236 0.94 -10.63 8.35
C ARG A 236 2.42 -10.81 8.64
N SER A 237 3.08 -11.76 7.98
CA SER A 237 4.52 -11.97 8.13
C SER A 237 5.31 -10.75 7.70
N ASN A 238 4.89 -10.06 6.65
CA ASN A 238 5.52 -8.83 6.18
C ASN A 238 5.15 -7.60 7.03
N LEU A 239 3.98 -7.58 7.67
CA LEU A 239 3.61 -6.55 8.65
C LEU A 239 4.38 -6.68 9.97
N SER A 240 4.66 -7.93 10.42
CA SER A 240 5.26 -8.22 11.72
C SER A 240 6.79 -8.17 11.74
N LEU A 241 7.46 -8.39 10.60
CA LEU A 241 8.93 -8.30 10.49
C LEU A 241 9.47 -6.95 10.95
N GLU A 242 8.66 -5.92 10.92
CA GLU A 242 8.98 -4.54 11.21
C GLU A 242 8.77 -4.09 12.62
N ALA A 243 7.84 -4.71 13.32
CA ALA A 243 7.74 -4.52 14.76
C ALA A 243 8.99 -5.05 15.49
N ARG A 244 9.87 -5.79 14.80
CA ARG A 244 11.08 -6.43 15.36
C ARG A 244 12.40 -5.78 14.96
N LEU A 245 12.41 -4.84 14.00
CA LEU A 245 13.63 -4.08 13.72
C LEU A 245 13.77 -3.00 14.81
N PRO A 246 14.85 -3.01 15.63
CA PRO A 246 15.07 -1.98 16.62
C PRO A 246 15.22 -0.63 15.90
N GLN A 247 14.36 0.32 16.26
CA GLN A 247 14.54 1.71 15.87
C GLN A 247 15.86 2.17 16.50
N GLY A 248 16.89 2.35 15.64
CA GLY A 248 18.13 3.01 16.00
C GLY A 248 19.00 2.21 16.98
N SER A 249 19.62 1.12 16.54
CA SER A 249 20.88 0.72 17.15
C SER A 249 21.96 1.65 16.57
N GLU A 250 22.32 2.70 17.29
CA GLU A 250 23.64 3.31 17.14
C GLU A 250 24.68 2.19 17.21
N ILE A 251 25.36 1.97 16.10
CA ILE A 251 26.55 1.11 16.08
C ILE A 251 27.61 1.93 16.82
N GLU A 252 27.80 1.63 18.12
CA GLU A 252 28.99 2.12 18.82
C GLU A 252 30.23 1.64 18.06
N PRO A 253 31.16 2.55 17.71
CA PRO A 253 32.38 2.16 17.05
C PRO A 253 33.19 1.27 18.02
N VAL A 254 33.35 0.01 17.65
CA VAL A 254 34.24 -0.92 18.36
C VAL A 254 35.65 -0.31 18.37
N ALA A 255 36.10 0.10 19.54
CA ALA A 255 37.45 0.58 19.74
C ALA A 255 38.45 -0.50 19.35
N SER A 256 39.34 -0.18 18.41
CA SER A 256 40.42 -1.05 17.95
C SER A 256 41.40 -1.35 19.08
N PRO A 257 41.66 -2.61 19.41
CA PRO A 257 42.70 -2.95 20.38
C PRO A 257 44.03 -3.22 19.67
N PHE A 258 44.69 -2.16 19.21
CA PHE A 258 46.12 -2.24 18.86
C PHE A 258 46.86 -1.00 19.42
N LYS A 259 47.58 -1.26 20.49
CA LYS A 259 48.82 -0.58 20.86
C LYS A 259 50.00 -1.40 20.36
#